data_d143f1cbcc59ec1c2428fafc0f879261
#
_entry.id   d143f1cbcc59ec1c2428fafc0f879261
#
_cell.length_a   1.000
_cell.length_b   1.000
_cell.length_c   1.000
_cell.angle_alpha   90.00
_cell.angle_beta   90.00
_cell.angle_gamma   90.00
#
_symmetry.space_group_name_H-M   'P 1'
#
loop_
_entity.id
_entity.type
_entity.pdbx_description
1 polymer ?
#
loop_
_entity_poly.entity_id
_entity_poly.type
_entity_poly.pdbx_seq_one_letter_code
_entity_poly.pdbx_strand_id
1 'polypeptide(L)'
;MIQEGCVLVDVRENDEWTSGHHVNAIHIPMGEIMDNMNSFHQNEKYIFVCRSGSRSARVTNFMISQDIEAYNMSGGMKELRNFTKEIYDSEGNPGQII
;
A
#
# COMPACT_ATOMS: atom_id res chain seq x y z
N MET A 1 -0.81 3.10 11.44
CA MET A 1 -1.81 2.10 11.80
C MET A 1 -2.89 2.03 10.74
N ILE A 2 -3.34 0.82 10.40
CA ILE A 2 -4.41 0.64 9.43
C ILE A 2 -5.74 0.87 10.16
N GLN A 3 -6.52 1.82 9.65
CA GLN A 3 -7.82 2.14 10.23
C GLN A 3 -8.91 1.31 9.59
N GLU A 4 -9.91 0.98 10.39
CA GLU A 4 -11.10 0.29 9.90
C GLU A 4 -11.81 1.16 8.88
N GLY A 5 -12.26 0.56 7.79
CA GLY A 5 -12.93 1.28 6.71
C GLY A 5 -11.99 1.86 5.67
N CYS A 6 -10.68 1.70 5.84
CA CYS A 6 -9.70 2.13 4.84
C CYS A 6 -9.21 0.94 4.02
N VAL A 7 -8.95 1.18 2.74
CA VAL A 7 -8.35 0.19 1.85
C VAL A 7 -6.85 0.41 1.84
N LEU A 8 -6.08 -0.62 2.20
CA LEU A 8 -4.62 -0.55 2.15
C LEU A 8 -4.14 -0.98 0.78
N VAL A 9 -3.40 -0.10 0.10
CA VAL A 9 -2.88 -0.34 -1.25
C VAL A 9 -1.36 -0.32 -1.20
N ASP A 10 -0.75 -1.45 -1.55
CA ASP A 10 0.70 -1.59 -1.62
C ASP A 10 1.13 -1.25 -3.05
N VAL A 11 1.96 -0.21 -3.19
CA VAL A 11 2.38 0.30 -4.50
C VAL A 11 3.79 -0.13 -4.88
N ARG A 12 4.37 -1.09 -4.15
CA ARG A 12 5.70 -1.61 -4.41
C ARG A 12 5.72 -2.50 -5.66
N GLU A 13 6.92 -2.87 -6.09
CA GLU A 13 7.09 -3.76 -7.22
C GLU A 13 6.76 -5.22 -6.88
N ASN A 14 6.62 -6.06 -7.89
CA ASN A 14 6.19 -7.46 -7.72
C ASN A 14 7.13 -8.25 -6.81
N ASP A 15 8.44 -8.06 -6.93
CA ASP A 15 9.41 -8.79 -6.11
C ASP A 15 9.31 -8.41 -4.63
N GLU A 16 9.06 -7.13 -4.37
CA GLU A 16 8.88 -6.66 -3.00
C GLU A 16 7.59 -7.24 -2.39
N TRP A 17 6.51 -7.23 -3.16
CA TRP A 17 5.23 -7.78 -2.74
C TRP A 17 5.33 -9.28 -2.46
N THR A 18 5.97 -10.00 -3.36
CA THR A 18 6.13 -11.46 -3.24
C THR A 18 6.90 -11.85 -1.98
N SER A 19 7.89 -11.05 -1.61
CA SER A 19 8.74 -11.34 -0.43
C SER A 19 8.02 -11.08 0.89
N GLY A 20 7.09 -10.14 0.93
CA GLY A 20 6.31 -9.88 2.14
C GLY A 20 5.38 -8.71 1.97
N HIS A 21 4.10 -8.92 2.31
CA HIS A 21 3.08 -7.88 2.24
C HIS A 21 2.07 -8.09 3.37
N HIS A 22 1.32 -7.02 3.68
CA HIS A 22 0.29 -7.12 4.70
C HIS A 22 -0.88 -7.95 4.17
N VAL A 23 -1.43 -8.79 5.03
CA VAL A 23 -2.48 -9.75 4.66
C VAL A 23 -3.73 -9.07 4.09
N ASN A 24 -4.02 -7.84 4.52
CA ASN A 24 -5.21 -7.10 4.07
C ASN A 24 -4.94 -6.13 2.93
N ALA A 25 -3.71 -6.05 2.43
CA ALA A 25 -3.36 -5.11 1.37
C ALA A 25 -3.77 -5.65 0.01
N ILE A 26 -4.14 -4.73 -0.89
CA ILE A 26 -4.22 -5.05 -2.30
C ILE A 26 -2.97 -4.52 -2.97
N HIS A 27 -2.56 -5.15 -4.07
CA HIS A 27 -1.32 -4.81 -4.75
C HIS A 27 -1.61 -4.11 -6.07
N ILE A 28 -1.20 -2.85 -6.16
CA ILE A 28 -1.21 -2.09 -7.42
C ILE A 28 0.13 -1.37 -7.49
N PRO A 29 1.11 -1.90 -8.23
CA PRO A 29 2.41 -1.23 -8.35
C PRO A 29 2.26 0.20 -8.83
N MET A 30 3.14 1.08 -8.37
CA MET A 30 3.04 2.52 -8.68
C MET A 30 2.88 2.79 -10.17
N GLY A 31 3.58 2.04 -11.03
CA GLY A 31 3.51 2.21 -12.47
C GLY A 31 2.17 1.80 -13.08
N GLU A 32 1.30 1.12 -12.33
CA GLU A 32 0.00 0.66 -12.81
C GLU A 32 -1.17 1.45 -12.23
N ILE A 33 -0.90 2.45 -11.41
CA ILE A 33 -1.96 3.24 -10.76
C ILE A 33 -2.84 3.94 -11.81
N MET A 34 -2.23 4.55 -12.81
CA MET A 34 -2.98 5.28 -13.85
C MET A 34 -3.95 4.35 -14.59
N ASP A 35 -3.53 3.12 -14.86
CA ASP A 35 -4.36 2.15 -15.58
C ASP A 35 -5.48 1.60 -14.73
N ASN A 36 -5.42 1.80 -13.42
CA ASN A 36 -6.38 1.27 -12.47
C ASN A 36 -7.23 2.35 -11.79
N MET A 37 -7.27 3.55 -12.35
CA MET A 37 -8.02 4.66 -11.73
C MET A 37 -9.49 4.36 -11.55
N ASN A 38 -10.08 3.54 -12.41
CA ASN A 38 -11.49 3.15 -12.29
C ASN A 38 -11.77 2.31 -11.04
N SER A 39 -10.75 1.78 -10.41
CA SER A 39 -10.89 0.99 -9.18
C SER A 39 -11.00 1.85 -7.92
N PHE A 40 -10.75 3.15 -8.04
CA PHE A 40 -10.76 4.05 -6.88
C PHE A 40 -12.06 4.85 -6.86
N HIS A 41 -12.65 4.97 -5.67
CA HIS A 41 -13.95 5.61 -5.50
C HIS A 41 -13.84 6.80 -4.55
N GLN A 42 -14.56 7.87 -4.87
CA GLN A 42 -14.49 9.11 -4.09
C GLN A 42 -15.08 8.97 -2.69
N ASN A 43 -15.91 7.96 -2.46
CA ASN A 43 -16.54 7.76 -1.16
C ASN A 43 -15.79 6.73 -0.29
N GLU A 44 -14.60 6.31 -0.70
CA GLU A 44 -13.77 5.42 0.08
C GLU A 44 -12.47 6.10 0.48
N LYS A 45 -11.82 5.55 1.51
CA LYS A 45 -10.54 6.05 2.02
C LYS A 45 -9.44 5.04 1.70
N TYR A 46 -8.32 5.53 1.22
CA TYR A 46 -7.20 4.68 0.82
C TYR A 46 -5.94 5.06 1.59
N ILE A 47 -5.20 4.04 2.03
CA ILE A 47 -3.88 4.22 2.61
C ILE A 47 -2.88 3.57 1.65
N PHE A 48 -1.92 4.35 1.16
CA PHE A 48 -0.91 3.86 0.25
C PHE A 48 0.39 3.58 1.00
N VAL A 49 1.01 2.44 0.72
CA VAL A 49 2.23 2.02 1.38
C VAL A 49 3.27 1.58 0.35
N CYS A 50 4.53 1.95 0.61
CA CYS A 50 5.67 1.41 -0.09
C CYS A 50 6.70 0.95 0.94
N ARG A 51 7.97 0.81 0.55
CA ARG A 51 8.98 0.34 1.50
C ARG A 51 9.24 1.34 2.62
N SER A 52 9.43 2.61 2.28
CA SER A 52 9.82 3.65 3.25
C SER A 52 9.00 4.93 3.18
N GLY A 53 8.02 5.01 2.30
CA GLY A 53 7.07 6.13 2.23
C GLY A 53 7.21 7.08 1.06
N SER A 54 8.29 7.03 0.29
CA SER A 54 8.51 8.01 -0.79
C SER A 54 7.65 7.75 -2.03
N ARG A 55 7.60 6.52 -2.50
CA ARG A 55 6.76 6.16 -3.66
C ARG A 55 5.29 6.34 -3.35
N SER A 56 4.87 5.89 -2.16
CA SER A 56 3.48 5.99 -1.74
C SER A 56 3.06 7.45 -1.52
N ALA A 57 3.99 8.32 -1.10
CA ALA A 57 3.70 9.74 -0.98
C ALA A 57 3.35 10.36 -2.35
N ARG A 58 4.07 9.96 -3.40
CA ARG A 58 3.77 10.42 -4.75
C ARG A 58 2.38 9.97 -5.20
N VAL A 59 2.06 8.71 -4.96
CA VAL A 59 0.73 8.17 -5.31
C VAL A 59 -0.35 8.89 -4.52
N THR A 60 -0.13 9.10 -3.22
CA THR A 60 -1.08 9.79 -2.37
C THR A 60 -1.39 11.20 -2.89
N ASN A 61 -0.35 11.95 -3.22
CA ASN A 61 -0.52 13.31 -3.75
C ASN A 61 -1.27 13.32 -5.07
N PHE A 62 -0.97 12.36 -5.96
CA PHE A 62 -1.70 12.23 -7.20
C PHE A 62 -3.18 11.94 -6.96
N MET A 63 -3.48 11.01 -6.05
CA MET A 63 -4.86 10.64 -5.76
C MET A 63 -5.64 11.81 -5.18
N ILE A 64 -5.02 12.59 -4.30
CA ILE A 64 -5.66 13.79 -3.75
C ILE A 64 -5.99 14.78 -4.87
N SER A 65 -5.11 14.93 -5.86
CA SER A 65 -5.37 15.80 -7.01
C SER A 65 -6.54 15.29 -7.86
N GLN A 66 -6.92 14.03 -7.73
CA GLN A 66 -8.04 13.41 -8.43
C GLN A 66 -9.29 13.31 -7.55
N ASP A 67 -9.32 14.05 -6.45
CA ASP A 67 -10.45 14.08 -5.50
C ASP A 67 -10.70 12.74 -4.81
N ILE A 68 -9.66 11.95 -4.63
CA ILE A 68 -9.72 10.69 -3.88
C ILE A 68 -9.15 10.94 -2.49
N GLU A 69 -9.84 10.48 -1.46
CA GLU A 69 -9.34 10.60 -0.09
C GLU A 69 -8.23 9.57 0.12
N ALA A 70 -7.01 10.06 0.26
CA ALA A 70 -5.82 9.22 0.29
C ALA A 70 -4.86 9.66 1.39
N TYR A 71 -4.19 8.69 1.98
CA TYR A 71 -3.22 8.90 3.04
C TYR A 71 -1.96 8.11 2.73
N ASN A 72 -0.81 8.68 3.07
CA ASN A 72 0.47 8.00 2.93
C ASN A 72 0.84 7.35 4.25
N MET A 73 1.22 6.07 4.21
CA MET A 73 1.79 5.44 5.39
C MET A 73 3.26 5.84 5.49
N SER A 74 3.55 6.90 6.24
CA SER A 74 4.90 7.36 6.47
C SER A 74 5.72 6.26 7.15
N GLY A 75 6.96 6.08 6.72
CA GLY A 75 7.79 4.98 7.21
C GLY A 75 7.58 3.68 6.47
N GLY A 76 6.45 3.51 5.78
CA GLY A 76 6.18 2.39 4.90
C GLY A 76 6.22 1.03 5.58
N MET A 77 6.49 0.00 4.81
CA MET A 77 6.56 -1.38 5.31
C MET A 77 7.70 -1.57 6.32
N LYS A 78 8.76 -0.78 6.21
CA LYS A 78 9.87 -0.84 7.17
C LYS A 78 9.41 -0.56 8.59
N GLU A 79 8.48 0.40 8.73
CA GLU A 79 7.91 0.72 10.04
C GLU A 79 6.78 -0.23 10.40
N LEU A 80 5.90 -0.55 9.45
CA LEU A 80 4.72 -1.36 9.70
C LEU A 80 5.10 -2.73 10.29
N ARG A 81 6.19 -3.33 9.82
CA ARG A 81 6.64 -4.64 10.31
C ARG A 81 6.93 -4.66 11.81
N ASN A 82 7.14 -3.50 12.42
CA ASN A 82 7.40 -3.39 13.86
C ASN A 82 6.10 -3.40 14.67
N PHE A 83 4.96 -3.24 14.01
CA PHE A 83 3.65 -3.11 14.68
C PHE A 83 2.71 -4.26 14.41
N THR A 84 3.05 -5.15 13.49
CA THR A 84 2.17 -6.27 13.16
C THR A 84 3.00 -7.47 12.71
N LYS A 85 2.44 -8.67 12.93
CA LYS A 85 3.00 -9.92 12.42
C LYS A 85 2.21 -10.41 11.20
N GLU A 86 1.24 -9.63 10.73
CA GLU A 86 0.39 -10.01 9.61
C GLU A 86 1.03 -9.72 8.25
N ILE A 87 2.33 -9.99 8.14
CA ILE A 87 3.11 -9.83 6.92
C ILE A 87 3.54 -11.21 6.45
N TYR A 88 3.06 -11.58 5.26
CA TYR A 88 3.29 -12.90 4.69
C TYR A 88 3.84 -12.77 3.29
N ASP A 89 4.62 -13.79 2.86
CA ASP A 89 5.03 -13.86 1.47
C ASP A 89 3.90 -14.46 0.62
N SER A 90 4.11 -14.58 -0.68
CA SER A 90 3.08 -15.06 -1.59
C SER A 90 2.77 -16.55 -1.44
N GLU A 91 3.57 -17.28 -0.66
CA GLU A 91 3.33 -18.70 -0.37
C GLU A 91 2.67 -18.91 0.99
N GLY A 92 2.34 -17.81 1.69
CA GLY A 92 1.68 -17.88 2.98
C GLY A 92 2.60 -18.06 4.17
N ASN A 93 3.91 -17.97 3.97
CA ASN A 93 4.91 -18.04 5.04
C ASN A 93 5.20 -16.64 5.58
N PRO A 94 5.79 -16.52 6.79
CA PRO A 94 6.18 -15.19 7.29
C PRO A 94 7.04 -14.46 6.26
N GLY A 95 6.63 -13.24 5.92
CA GLY A 95 7.27 -12.46 4.87
C GLY A 95 8.41 -11.58 5.39
N GLN A 96 9.19 -11.09 4.44
CA GLN A 96 10.29 -10.17 4.71
C GLN A 96 10.13 -8.91 3.87
N ILE A 97 10.56 -7.79 4.43
CA ILE A 97 10.56 -6.52 3.71
C ILE A 97 11.96 -6.33 3.13
N ILE A 98 12.08 -6.55 1.84
CA ILE A 98 13.36 -6.43 1.13
C ILE A 98 13.63 -5.00 0.71
#